data_619d56355a07d904ba28698770683194
#
_entry.id   619d56355a07d904ba28698770683194
#
_cell.length_a   1.000
_cell.length_b   1.000
_cell.length_c   1.000
_cell.angle_alpha   90.00
_cell.angle_beta   90.00
_cell.angle_gamma   90.00
#
_symmetry.space_group_name_H-M   'P 1'
#
loop_
_entity.id
_entity.type
_entity.pdbx_description
1 polymer ?
#
loop_
_entity_poly.entity_id
_entity_poly.type
_entity_poly.pdbx_seq_one_letter_code
_entity_poly.pdbx_strand_id
1 'polypeptide(L)'
;MTFEVSHWRGRLGNNVQQVANCIMAAEKYQSTFTQKLDHDIISNYTVDFNNVNVSNVSGRGRYYCWEPLIHCEKGIHEGGNETGVDRDYIYANMRRICKEYVAPFLKLPRKETIGDETIVMHLRSGDNYHRIFNPPTNYVPNPLIFYLNLIESFEKCILITEPDDKNPIVHELKKIDKVEIQSSTVAEDFATLMSAKNVALSGVGTFAMAAALCSSNIKNLFTTDLLLTEHLNYTMLFNTDVEVHVMELGEDYIPVIPCSWANTEEQRQFILDYR
;
A
#
# COMPACT_ATOMS: atom_id res chain seq x y z
N MET A 1 -28.73 5.03 -2.73
CA MET A 1 -27.48 5.83 -2.86
C MET A 1 -26.45 4.96 -3.57
N THR A 2 -25.53 5.52 -4.34
CA THR A 2 -24.46 4.75 -5.01
C THR A 2 -23.15 5.45 -4.80
N PHE A 3 -22.13 4.69 -4.38
CA PHE A 3 -20.75 5.14 -4.30
C PHE A 3 -19.97 4.68 -5.53
N GLU A 4 -19.13 5.53 -6.08
CA GLU A 4 -18.30 5.20 -7.23
C GLU A 4 -16.98 5.99 -7.19
N VAL A 5 -15.91 5.44 -7.80
CA VAL A 5 -14.68 6.18 -8.02
C VAL A 5 -14.89 7.13 -9.21
N SER A 6 -14.71 8.44 -9.01
CA SER A 6 -14.96 9.46 -10.04
C SER A 6 -13.78 9.63 -11.00
N HIS A 7 -12.56 9.40 -10.52
CA HIS A 7 -11.33 9.45 -11.32
C HIS A 7 -10.20 8.75 -10.56
N TRP A 8 -9.25 8.19 -11.30
CA TRP A 8 -8.10 7.57 -10.70
C TRP A 8 -7.05 8.59 -10.26
N ARG A 9 -6.55 8.43 -9.05
CA ARG A 9 -5.43 9.21 -8.52
C ARG A 9 -4.25 8.31 -8.17
N GLY A 10 -3.07 8.72 -8.60
CA GLY A 10 -1.85 7.98 -8.35
C GLY A 10 -1.77 6.66 -9.13
N ARG A 11 -1.06 5.68 -8.56
CA ARG A 11 -0.83 4.37 -9.15
C ARG A 11 -1.71 3.30 -8.52
N LEU A 12 -1.57 2.04 -8.94
CA LEU A 12 -2.41 0.90 -8.54
C LEU A 12 -2.67 0.82 -7.02
N GLY A 13 -1.65 0.98 -6.17
CA GLY A 13 -1.83 0.94 -4.72
C GLY A 13 -2.84 1.97 -4.22
N ASN A 14 -2.79 3.20 -4.74
CA ASN A 14 -3.77 4.23 -4.43
C ASN A 14 -5.16 3.89 -5.00
N ASN A 15 -5.21 3.32 -6.21
CA ASN A 15 -6.48 2.98 -6.86
C ASN A 15 -7.21 1.86 -6.11
N VAL A 16 -6.50 0.85 -5.61
CA VAL A 16 -7.06 -0.18 -4.73
C VAL A 16 -7.67 0.45 -3.47
N GLN A 17 -6.97 1.40 -2.85
CA GLN A 17 -7.48 2.10 -1.67
C GLN A 17 -8.70 2.98 -1.98
N GLN A 18 -8.73 3.67 -3.13
CA GLN A 18 -9.89 4.43 -3.55
C GLN A 18 -11.14 3.54 -3.67
N VAL A 19 -10.99 2.37 -4.28
CA VAL A 19 -12.07 1.38 -4.39
C VAL A 19 -12.51 0.90 -3.01
N ALA A 20 -11.57 0.52 -2.14
CA ALA A 20 -11.88 0.06 -0.78
C ALA A 20 -12.60 1.15 0.04
N ASN A 21 -12.22 2.42 -0.09
CA ASN A 21 -12.87 3.54 0.56
C ASN A 21 -14.33 3.68 0.13
N CYS A 22 -14.60 3.60 -1.18
CA CYS A 22 -15.96 3.65 -1.71
C CYS A 22 -16.82 2.48 -1.22
N ILE A 23 -16.23 1.28 -1.15
CA ILE A 23 -16.94 0.09 -0.65
C ILE A 23 -17.25 0.22 0.84
N MET A 24 -16.28 0.68 1.67
CA MET A 24 -16.52 0.92 3.10
C MET A 24 -17.64 1.94 3.34
N ALA A 25 -17.67 3.02 2.56
CA ALA A 25 -18.75 3.99 2.62
C ALA A 25 -20.08 3.36 2.21
N ALA A 26 -20.12 2.60 1.11
CA ALA A 26 -21.34 1.91 0.66
C ALA A 26 -21.84 0.91 1.70
N GLU A 27 -20.97 0.14 2.34
CA GLU A 27 -21.32 -0.80 3.40
C GLU A 27 -21.89 -0.06 4.62
N LYS A 28 -21.21 0.97 5.10
CA LYS A 28 -21.63 1.75 6.28
C LYS A 28 -23.02 2.37 6.08
N TYR A 29 -23.33 2.80 4.87
CA TYR A 29 -24.63 3.40 4.53
C TYR A 29 -25.62 2.42 3.95
N GLN A 30 -25.36 1.10 4.01
CA GLN A 30 -26.23 0.08 3.44
C GLN A 30 -26.69 0.46 2.02
N SER A 31 -25.73 0.71 1.16
CA SER A 31 -25.90 1.28 -0.18
C SER A 31 -25.20 0.43 -1.23
N THR A 32 -25.09 0.93 -2.45
CA THR A 32 -24.45 0.24 -3.56
C THR A 32 -23.11 0.90 -3.90
N PHE A 33 -22.08 0.11 -4.06
CA PHE A 33 -20.83 0.51 -4.72
C PHE A 33 -20.87 0.06 -6.18
N THR A 34 -20.42 0.90 -7.11
CA THR A 34 -20.25 0.52 -8.51
C THR A 34 -18.92 1.04 -9.05
N GLN A 35 -18.09 0.12 -9.53
CA GLN A 35 -16.87 0.42 -10.27
C GLN A 35 -17.18 0.43 -11.77
N LYS A 36 -17.01 1.57 -12.43
CA LYS A 36 -17.30 1.79 -13.87
C LYS A 36 -16.15 2.37 -14.65
N LEU A 37 -15.21 3.03 -13.95
CA LEU A 37 -14.07 3.65 -14.61
C LEU A 37 -13.13 2.59 -15.15
N ASP A 38 -12.75 2.73 -16.42
CA ASP A 38 -11.78 1.85 -17.05
C ASP A 38 -10.46 1.84 -16.28
N HIS A 39 -9.96 0.63 -16.04
CA HIS A 39 -8.67 0.39 -15.40
C HIS A 39 -8.08 -0.92 -15.93
N ASP A 40 -6.79 -0.93 -16.21
CA ASP A 40 -6.12 -2.10 -16.78
C ASP A 40 -6.18 -3.32 -15.86
N ILE A 41 -6.11 -3.09 -14.55
CA ILE A 41 -6.00 -4.13 -13.52
C ILE A 41 -7.30 -4.30 -12.71
N ILE A 42 -8.09 -3.27 -12.48
CA ILE A 42 -9.34 -3.36 -11.69
C ILE A 42 -10.52 -3.54 -12.63
N SER A 43 -11.29 -4.61 -12.43
CA SER A 43 -12.50 -4.89 -13.25
C SER A 43 -13.63 -3.92 -12.92
N ASN A 44 -14.60 -3.82 -13.83
CA ASN A 44 -15.89 -3.17 -13.55
C ASN A 44 -16.78 -4.15 -12.80
N TYR A 45 -17.40 -3.73 -11.69
CA TYR A 45 -18.30 -4.55 -10.88
C TYR A 45 -19.18 -3.71 -9.96
N THR A 46 -20.15 -4.36 -9.34
CA THR A 46 -21.07 -3.74 -8.38
C THR A 46 -21.16 -4.60 -7.13
N VAL A 47 -21.19 -3.95 -5.96
CA VAL A 47 -21.47 -4.57 -4.66
C VAL A 47 -22.70 -3.87 -4.09
N ASP A 48 -23.70 -4.64 -3.70
CA ASP A 48 -24.98 -4.11 -3.16
C ASP A 48 -25.14 -4.52 -1.70
N PHE A 49 -25.22 -3.53 -0.82
CA PHE A 49 -25.43 -3.69 0.61
C PHE A 49 -26.87 -3.33 1.05
N ASN A 50 -27.81 -3.13 0.12
CA ASN A 50 -29.17 -2.62 0.39
C ASN A 50 -30.12 -3.59 1.12
N ASN A 51 -29.70 -4.77 1.53
CA ASN A 51 -30.56 -5.81 2.11
C ASN A 51 -30.97 -5.57 3.57
N VAL A 52 -30.74 -4.40 4.13
CA VAL A 52 -31.21 -4.03 5.47
C VAL A 52 -32.08 -2.76 5.38
N ASN A 53 -33.25 -2.78 5.96
CA ASN A 53 -34.19 -1.64 6.06
C ASN A 53 -33.52 -0.44 6.76
N VAL A 54 -32.93 0.47 6.01
CA VAL A 54 -32.48 1.77 6.50
C VAL A 54 -33.52 2.81 6.06
N SER A 55 -34.45 3.10 6.94
CA SER A 55 -35.27 4.29 6.83
C SER A 55 -34.44 5.52 7.16
N ASN A 56 -34.46 6.49 6.24
CA ASN A 56 -33.91 7.85 6.37
C ASN A 56 -32.43 8.09 6.04
N VAL A 57 -32.00 7.79 4.83
CA VAL A 57 -30.93 8.57 4.21
C VAL A 57 -31.53 9.38 3.06
N SER A 58 -31.92 10.62 3.34
CA SER A 58 -32.37 11.58 2.35
C SER A 58 -31.17 12.16 1.62
N GLY A 59 -30.83 11.58 0.47
CA GLY A 59 -29.82 12.12 -0.41
C GLY A 59 -29.77 11.36 -1.73
N ARG A 60 -30.32 11.93 -2.79
CA ARG A 60 -30.06 11.49 -4.15
C ARG A 60 -28.72 12.10 -4.58
N GLY A 61 -27.63 11.41 -4.33
CA GLY A 61 -26.30 11.83 -4.77
C GLY A 61 -25.46 10.65 -5.20
N ARG A 62 -24.69 10.81 -6.26
CA ARG A 62 -23.54 9.96 -6.53
C ARG A 62 -22.44 10.46 -5.64
N TYR A 63 -21.92 9.61 -4.75
CA TYR A 63 -20.79 9.95 -3.90
C TYR A 63 -19.50 9.43 -4.54
N TYR A 64 -18.50 10.27 -4.58
CA TYR A 64 -17.21 10.01 -5.21
C TYR A 64 -16.12 10.03 -4.14
N CYS A 65 -15.61 8.88 -3.75
CA CYS A 65 -14.45 8.80 -2.87
C CYS A 65 -13.18 8.85 -3.71
N TRP A 66 -12.42 9.91 -3.60
CA TRP A 66 -11.26 10.13 -4.45
C TRP A 66 -9.94 10.29 -3.69
N GLU A 67 -9.96 10.36 -2.37
CA GLU A 67 -8.72 10.44 -1.60
C GLU A 67 -8.20 9.06 -1.20
N PRO A 68 -6.89 8.78 -1.42
CA PRO A 68 -6.25 7.61 -0.84
C PRO A 68 -6.31 7.68 0.68
N LEU A 69 -6.55 6.55 1.34
CA LEU A 69 -6.63 6.45 2.81
C LEU A 69 -5.40 6.99 3.56
N ILE A 70 -4.24 7.01 2.91
CA ILE A 70 -3.02 7.56 3.49
C ILE A 70 -3.13 9.02 3.93
N HIS A 71 -4.11 9.76 3.44
CA HIS A 71 -4.34 11.16 3.76
C HIS A 71 -5.58 11.40 4.63
N CYS A 72 -6.15 10.35 5.21
CA CYS A 72 -7.39 10.46 5.98
C CYS A 72 -7.16 10.60 7.49
N GLU A 73 -6.62 11.73 7.95
CA GLU A 73 -6.60 12.05 9.39
C GLU A 73 -8.02 12.13 9.99
N LYS A 74 -9.01 12.51 9.20
CA LYS A 74 -10.40 12.79 9.62
C LYS A 74 -11.44 11.81 9.07
N GLY A 75 -11.01 10.68 8.50
CA GLY A 75 -11.92 9.76 7.83
C GLY A 75 -12.04 10.02 6.32
N ILE A 76 -12.97 9.33 5.66
CA ILE A 76 -13.21 9.47 4.22
C ILE A 76 -14.09 10.69 3.99
N HIS A 77 -13.64 11.61 3.14
CA HIS A 77 -14.34 12.84 2.80
C HIS A 77 -14.81 12.84 1.35
N GLU A 78 -15.95 13.43 1.10
CA GLU A 78 -16.46 13.72 -0.21
C GLU A 78 -16.69 15.23 -0.38
N GLY A 79 -15.98 15.86 -1.33
CA GLY A 79 -16.18 17.28 -1.63
C GLY A 79 -16.11 18.20 -0.42
N GLY A 80 -15.37 17.82 0.63
CA GLY A 80 -15.30 18.53 1.90
C GLY A 80 -16.32 18.10 2.96
N ASN A 81 -17.19 17.14 2.65
CA ASN A 81 -18.16 16.60 3.62
C ASN A 81 -17.67 15.26 4.18
N GLU A 82 -17.81 15.08 5.47
CA GLU A 82 -17.48 13.82 6.15
C GLU A 82 -18.44 12.71 5.71
N THR A 83 -17.89 11.58 5.21
CA THR A 83 -18.71 10.41 4.88
C THR A 83 -19.10 9.61 6.13
N GLY A 84 -18.68 10.04 7.32
CA GLY A 84 -18.90 9.32 8.56
C GLY A 84 -18.07 8.02 8.70
N VAL A 85 -17.21 7.70 7.74
CA VAL A 85 -16.25 6.58 7.83
C VAL A 85 -15.01 7.12 8.54
N ASP A 86 -14.96 6.91 9.84
CA ASP A 86 -13.87 7.34 10.69
C ASP A 86 -12.68 6.36 10.67
N ARG A 87 -11.61 6.74 11.32
CA ARG A 87 -10.36 5.96 11.37
C ARG A 87 -10.56 4.59 12.02
N ASP A 88 -11.38 4.49 13.06
CA ASP A 88 -11.64 3.22 13.76
C ASP A 88 -12.41 2.25 12.86
N TYR A 89 -13.39 2.74 12.11
CA TYR A 89 -14.09 1.92 11.12
C TYR A 89 -13.15 1.41 10.02
N ILE A 90 -12.23 2.26 9.57
CA ILE A 90 -11.21 1.91 8.56
C ILE A 90 -10.31 0.79 9.11
N TYR A 91 -9.75 0.95 10.31
CA TYR A 91 -8.91 -0.08 10.94
C TYR A 91 -9.64 -1.42 11.08
N ALA A 92 -10.90 -1.40 11.47
CA ALA A 92 -11.68 -2.61 11.65
C ALA A 92 -12.04 -3.33 10.34
N ASN A 93 -12.15 -2.61 9.22
CA ASN A 93 -12.76 -3.16 8.01
C ASN A 93 -11.88 -3.18 6.76
N MET A 94 -10.83 -2.36 6.67
CA MET A 94 -10.04 -2.18 5.44
C MET A 94 -9.53 -3.49 4.88
N ARG A 95 -8.88 -4.31 5.71
CA ARG A 95 -8.32 -5.58 5.26
C ARG A 95 -9.41 -6.55 4.78
N ARG A 96 -10.50 -6.67 5.52
CA ARG A 96 -11.65 -7.49 5.11
C ARG A 96 -12.23 -7.02 3.77
N ILE A 97 -12.47 -5.73 3.64
CA ILE A 97 -12.98 -5.13 2.39
C ILE A 97 -12.04 -5.40 1.23
N CYS A 98 -10.73 -5.21 1.41
CA CYS A 98 -9.76 -5.49 0.36
C CYS A 98 -9.75 -6.96 -0.05
N LYS A 99 -9.84 -7.90 0.90
CA LYS A 99 -9.84 -9.34 0.62
C LYS A 99 -11.14 -9.80 -0.04
N GLU A 100 -12.29 -9.36 0.46
CA GLU A 100 -13.59 -9.87 0.05
C GLU A 100 -14.15 -9.18 -1.19
N TYR A 101 -13.93 -7.88 -1.33
CA TYR A 101 -14.59 -7.05 -2.34
C TYR A 101 -13.66 -6.36 -3.34
N VAL A 102 -12.35 -6.36 -3.14
CA VAL A 102 -11.40 -5.78 -4.11
C VAL A 102 -10.58 -6.87 -4.78
N ALA A 103 -9.93 -7.74 -4.02
CA ALA A 103 -9.03 -8.77 -4.54
C ALA A 103 -9.67 -9.67 -5.61
N PRO A 104 -10.95 -10.15 -5.47
CA PRO A 104 -11.58 -11.01 -6.48
C PRO A 104 -11.79 -10.33 -7.84
N PHE A 105 -11.74 -9.01 -7.90
CA PHE A 105 -11.98 -8.21 -9.10
C PHE A 105 -10.71 -7.61 -9.70
N LEU A 106 -9.54 -8.00 -9.18
CA LEU A 106 -8.25 -7.66 -9.78
C LEU A 106 -7.93 -8.64 -10.92
N LYS A 107 -7.64 -8.09 -12.09
CA LYS A 107 -7.20 -8.85 -13.29
C LYS A 107 -5.71 -9.17 -13.17
N LEU A 108 -5.36 -10.10 -12.29
CA LEU A 108 -3.98 -10.49 -11.99
C LEU A 108 -3.67 -11.88 -12.55
N PRO A 109 -2.42 -12.14 -12.95
CA PRO A 109 -2.00 -13.50 -13.28
C PRO A 109 -2.07 -14.37 -12.02
N ARG A 110 -2.44 -15.64 -12.23
CA ARG A 110 -2.43 -16.62 -11.14
C ARG A 110 -0.98 -16.94 -10.76
N LYS A 111 -0.68 -16.87 -9.47
CA LYS A 111 0.60 -17.25 -8.89
C LYS A 111 0.39 -18.34 -7.84
N GLU A 112 1.36 -19.23 -7.70
CA GLU A 112 1.41 -20.15 -6.58
C GLU A 112 1.81 -19.41 -5.30
N THR A 113 1.40 -19.95 -4.15
CA THR A 113 1.77 -19.38 -2.86
C THR A 113 3.28 -19.51 -2.65
N ILE A 114 3.95 -18.41 -2.36
CA ILE A 114 5.37 -18.37 -2.01
C ILE A 114 5.52 -18.78 -0.54
N GLY A 115 6.40 -19.75 -0.28
CA GLY A 115 6.54 -20.43 1.00
C GLY A 115 7.14 -19.59 2.13
N ASP A 116 7.28 -20.24 3.30
CA ASP A 116 7.73 -19.57 4.53
C ASP A 116 9.23 -19.24 4.51
N GLU A 117 10.03 -19.94 3.70
CA GLU A 117 11.49 -19.73 3.52
C GLU A 117 11.85 -18.52 2.65
N THR A 118 10.85 -17.94 1.98
CA THR A 118 11.04 -16.84 1.03
C THR A 118 10.39 -15.56 1.54
N ILE A 119 11.12 -14.44 1.42
CA ILE A 119 10.56 -13.10 1.60
C ILE A 119 10.44 -12.38 0.25
N VAL A 120 9.32 -11.68 0.04
CA VAL A 120 9.13 -10.77 -1.08
C VAL A 120 9.23 -9.34 -0.58
N MET A 121 10.26 -8.63 -1.02
CA MET A 121 10.55 -7.27 -0.62
C MET A 121 10.18 -6.31 -1.75
N HIS A 122 9.52 -5.20 -1.44
CA HIS A 122 9.28 -4.13 -2.39
C HIS A 122 10.25 -2.98 -2.13
N LEU A 123 10.98 -2.58 -3.16
CA LEU A 123 11.78 -1.35 -3.18
C LEU A 123 11.26 -0.41 -4.25
N ARG A 124 10.73 0.71 -3.82
CA ARG A 124 10.36 1.78 -4.75
C ARG A 124 11.62 2.43 -5.33
N SER A 125 11.64 2.61 -6.64
CA SER A 125 12.65 3.35 -7.38
C SER A 125 11.98 4.51 -8.16
N GLY A 126 12.14 4.56 -9.46
CA GLY A 126 11.39 5.43 -10.37
C GLY A 126 11.41 6.90 -9.96
N ASP A 127 10.22 7.42 -9.78
CA ASP A 127 9.98 8.83 -9.52
C ASP A 127 10.61 9.36 -8.23
N ASN A 128 10.86 8.52 -7.23
CA ASN A 128 11.53 8.92 -5.99
C ASN A 128 13.02 9.26 -6.17
N TYR A 129 13.62 8.79 -7.26
CA TYR A 129 15.07 8.90 -7.49
C TYR A 129 15.44 9.59 -8.81
N HIS A 130 14.47 10.11 -9.56
CA HIS A 130 14.75 10.66 -10.89
C HIS A 130 15.31 12.09 -10.86
N ARG A 131 15.14 12.83 -9.78
CA ARG A 131 15.61 14.21 -9.61
C ARG A 131 15.76 14.58 -8.13
N ILE A 132 16.49 15.66 -7.87
CA ILE A 132 16.45 16.32 -6.57
C ILE A 132 15.09 17.01 -6.41
N PHE A 133 14.46 16.84 -5.25
CA PHE A 133 13.18 17.46 -4.91
C PHE A 133 13.39 18.77 -4.16
N ASN A 134 12.74 19.82 -4.65
CA ASN A 134 12.68 21.12 -3.97
C ASN A 134 11.27 21.70 -4.16
N PRO A 135 10.43 21.76 -3.12
CA PRO A 135 10.72 21.31 -1.75
C PRO A 135 10.88 19.77 -1.64
N PRO A 136 11.48 19.27 -0.55
CA PRO A 136 11.53 17.84 -0.25
C PRO A 136 10.16 17.19 -0.17
N THR A 137 10.13 15.86 -0.31
CA THR A 137 8.90 15.05 -0.29
C THR A 137 8.83 14.20 0.99
N ASN A 138 7.67 13.61 1.24
CA ASN A 138 7.47 12.67 2.32
C ASN A 138 7.68 11.19 1.91
N TYR A 139 8.18 10.92 0.71
CA TYR A 139 8.45 9.56 0.24
C TYR A 139 9.80 9.03 0.72
N VAL A 140 10.03 9.04 2.01
CA VAL A 140 11.27 8.58 2.64
C VAL A 140 11.41 7.07 2.46
N PRO A 141 12.56 6.59 1.90
CA PRO A 141 12.83 5.16 1.76
C PRO A 141 13.28 4.53 3.07
N ASN A 142 13.18 3.20 3.19
CA ASN A 142 13.86 2.46 4.24
C ASN A 142 15.38 2.45 3.99
N PRO A 143 16.22 2.35 5.05
CA PRO A 143 17.67 2.21 4.91
C PRO A 143 18.08 0.81 4.42
N LEU A 144 19.29 0.69 3.87
CA LEU A 144 19.85 -0.60 3.41
C LEU A 144 19.84 -1.67 4.50
N ILE A 145 20.17 -1.30 5.73
CA ILE A 145 20.24 -2.24 6.88
C ILE A 145 18.92 -2.97 7.12
N PHE A 146 17.77 -2.32 6.88
CA PHE A 146 16.45 -2.96 6.99
C PHE A 146 16.36 -4.19 6.09
N TYR A 147 16.78 -4.06 4.85
CA TYR A 147 16.74 -5.16 3.88
C TYR A 147 17.80 -6.21 4.16
N LEU A 148 19.00 -5.82 4.58
CA LEU A 148 20.07 -6.76 4.93
C LEU A 148 19.66 -7.68 6.09
N ASN A 149 19.05 -7.13 7.14
CA ASN A 149 18.56 -7.92 8.28
C ASN A 149 17.50 -8.95 7.84
N LEU A 150 16.61 -8.58 6.93
CA LEU A 150 15.62 -9.49 6.38
C LEU A 150 16.27 -10.58 5.52
N ILE A 151 17.22 -10.20 4.66
CA ILE A 151 17.95 -11.13 3.81
C ILE A 151 18.69 -12.18 4.64
N GLU A 152 19.26 -11.82 5.79
CA GLU A 152 19.92 -12.79 6.68
C GLU A 152 18.93 -13.83 7.23
N SER A 153 17.68 -13.45 7.44
CA SER A 153 16.66 -14.26 8.10
C SER A 153 15.93 -15.24 7.17
N PHE A 154 16.07 -15.11 5.85
CA PHE A 154 15.37 -15.92 4.86
C PHE A 154 16.32 -16.64 3.92
N GLU A 155 15.91 -17.81 3.43
CA GLU A 155 16.74 -18.62 2.49
C GLU A 155 16.74 -18.00 1.08
N LYS A 156 15.58 -17.44 0.65
CA LYS A 156 15.39 -16.81 -0.65
C LYS A 156 14.73 -15.44 -0.49
N CYS A 157 15.18 -14.47 -1.30
CA CYS A 157 14.64 -13.13 -1.33
C CYS A 157 14.26 -12.74 -2.76
N ILE A 158 13.01 -12.32 -2.96
CA ILE A 158 12.55 -11.74 -4.22
C ILE A 158 12.42 -10.24 -4.01
N LEU A 159 13.17 -9.45 -4.76
CA LEU A 159 13.15 -8.00 -4.70
C LEU A 159 12.36 -7.43 -5.87
N ILE A 160 11.19 -6.89 -5.59
CA ILE A 160 10.34 -6.20 -6.57
C ILE A 160 10.71 -4.73 -6.61
N THR A 161 11.08 -4.24 -7.79
CA THR A 161 11.47 -2.83 -8.00
C THR A 161 11.14 -2.38 -9.42
N GLU A 162 11.11 -1.06 -9.66
CA GLU A 162 11.03 -0.51 -11.02
C GLU A 162 12.31 -0.79 -11.82
N PRO A 163 12.23 -0.91 -13.18
CA PRO A 163 13.35 -1.33 -14.03
C PRO A 163 14.37 -0.23 -14.35
N ASP A 164 14.58 0.74 -13.47
CA ASP A 164 15.30 1.98 -13.79
C ASP A 164 16.67 2.15 -13.12
N ASP A 165 17.09 1.22 -12.29
CA ASP A 165 18.40 1.23 -11.61
C ASP A 165 18.75 2.55 -10.87
N LYS A 166 17.76 3.33 -10.44
CA LYS A 166 18.02 4.63 -9.79
C LYS A 166 18.15 4.57 -8.28
N ASN A 167 17.53 3.56 -7.66
CA ASN A 167 17.64 3.37 -6.22
C ASN A 167 18.99 2.76 -5.85
N PRO A 168 19.85 3.45 -5.08
CA PRO A 168 21.18 2.95 -4.75
C PRO A 168 21.15 1.65 -3.93
N ILE A 169 20.12 1.42 -3.13
CA ILE A 169 19.96 0.19 -2.36
C ILE A 169 19.79 -1.03 -3.28
N VAL A 170 19.08 -0.89 -4.40
CA VAL A 170 18.96 -1.96 -5.39
C VAL A 170 20.31 -2.40 -5.92
N HIS A 171 21.25 -1.47 -6.12
CA HIS A 171 22.62 -1.80 -6.57
C HIS A 171 23.39 -2.65 -5.56
N GLU A 172 23.19 -2.40 -4.25
CA GLU A 172 23.84 -3.20 -3.21
C GLU A 172 23.21 -4.58 -3.10
N LEU A 173 21.88 -4.65 -3.12
CA LEU A 173 21.15 -5.91 -2.97
C LEU A 173 21.34 -6.86 -4.16
N LYS A 174 21.53 -6.34 -5.37
CA LYS A 174 21.85 -7.15 -6.57
C LYS A 174 23.17 -7.96 -6.44
N LYS A 175 24.05 -7.59 -5.53
CA LYS A 175 25.34 -8.29 -5.31
C LYS A 175 25.19 -9.54 -4.44
N ILE A 176 24.03 -9.77 -3.87
CA ILE A 176 23.77 -10.87 -2.91
C ILE A 176 23.13 -12.03 -3.65
N ASP A 177 23.78 -13.18 -3.70
CA ASP A 177 23.42 -14.35 -4.52
C ASP A 177 21.98 -14.85 -4.29
N LYS A 178 21.46 -14.77 -3.04
CA LYS A 178 20.11 -15.24 -2.72
C LYS A 178 19.01 -14.20 -3.02
N VAL A 179 19.35 -13.04 -3.57
CA VAL A 179 18.40 -11.98 -3.96
C VAL A 179 18.10 -12.09 -5.45
N GLU A 180 16.87 -12.45 -5.75
CA GLU A 180 16.33 -12.44 -7.13
C GLU A 180 15.62 -11.11 -7.39
N ILE A 181 16.06 -10.37 -8.42
CA ILE A 181 15.40 -9.12 -8.82
C ILE A 181 14.23 -9.45 -9.74
N GLN A 182 13.04 -8.99 -9.37
CA GLN A 182 11.86 -8.99 -10.22
C GLN A 182 11.47 -7.57 -10.59
N SER A 183 11.38 -7.31 -11.89
CA SER A 183 10.92 -6.04 -12.44
C SER A 183 10.07 -6.36 -13.67
N SER A 184 8.84 -6.77 -13.39
CA SER A 184 7.91 -7.28 -14.39
C SER A 184 6.82 -6.25 -14.71
N THR A 185 5.65 -6.68 -15.17
CA THR A 185 4.49 -5.81 -15.26
C THR A 185 3.93 -5.49 -13.87
N VAL A 186 3.24 -4.36 -13.75
CA VAL A 186 2.60 -3.94 -12.48
C VAL A 186 1.66 -5.04 -11.96
N ALA A 187 0.94 -5.74 -12.86
CA ALA A 187 0.04 -6.82 -12.48
C ALA A 187 0.80 -8.05 -11.95
N GLU A 188 1.90 -8.43 -12.58
CA GLU A 188 2.74 -9.56 -12.16
C GLU A 188 3.43 -9.28 -10.82
N ASP A 189 3.99 -8.09 -10.64
CA ASP A 189 4.64 -7.67 -9.41
C ASP A 189 3.64 -7.61 -8.24
N PHE A 190 2.45 -7.07 -8.49
CA PHE A 190 1.37 -7.06 -7.49
C PHE A 190 0.89 -8.48 -7.14
N ALA A 191 0.75 -9.36 -8.13
CA ALA A 191 0.37 -10.76 -7.92
C ALA A 191 1.44 -11.52 -7.12
N THR A 192 2.74 -11.26 -7.35
CA THR A 192 3.84 -11.86 -6.59
C THR A 192 3.78 -11.44 -5.12
N LEU A 193 3.57 -10.13 -4.83
CA LEU A 193 3.37 -9.66 -3.46
C LEU A 193 2.15 -10.31 -2.79
N MET A 194 1.02 -10.43 -3.50
CA MET A 194 -0.18 -11.05 -2.95
C MET A 194 -0.01 -12.56 -2.68
N SER A 195 0.87 -13.24 -3.41
CA SER A 195 1.11 -14.67 -3.26
C SER A 195 2.08 -15.02 -2.13
N ALA A 196 2.79 -14.03 -1.57
CA ALA A 196 3.80 -14.23 -0.55
C ALA A 196 3.19 -14.37 0.85
N LYS A 197 3.83 -15.21 1.69
CA LYS A 197 3.56 -15.28 3.13
C LYS A 197 4.33 -14.20 3.92
N ASN A 198 5.50 -13.83 3.44
CA ASN A 198 6.38 -12.83 4.07
C ASN A 198 6.59 -11.68 3.10
N VAL A 199 6.17 -10.48 3.49
CA VAL A 199 6.25 -9.27 2.65
C VAL A 199 6.93 -8.14 3.39
N ALA A 200 7.90 -7.48 2.75
CA ALA A 200 8.50 -6.26 3.27
C ALA A 200 8.09 -5.03 2.45
N LEU A 201 7.72 -3.96 3.17
CA LEU A 201 7.31 -2.67 2.59
C LEU A 201 8.53 -1.80 2.25
N SER A 202 8.34 -0.85 1.37
CA SER A 202 9.41 0.04 0.84
C SER A 202 9.57 1.37 1.60
N GLY A 203 9.15 1.46 2.85
CA GLY A 203 9.01 2.74 3.55
C GLY A 203 7.67 3.39 3.19
N VAL A 204 7.65 4.70 2.97
CA VAL A 204 6.40 5.40 2.62
C VAL A 204 5.95 5.05 1.21
N GLY A 205 4.90 4.25 1.08
CA GLY A 205 4.34 3.84 -0.21
C GLY A 205 3.12 2.96 -0.08
N THR A 206 2.28 2.91 -1.13
CA THR A 206 0.97 2.23 -1.10
C THR A 206 0.93 0.93 -1.88
N PHE A 207 1.91 0.64 -2.74
CA PHE A 207 1.85 -0.50 -3.67
C PHE A 207 1.88 -1.86 -2.94
N ALA A 208 2.96 -2.12 -2.18
CA ALA A 208 3.09 -3.36 -1.43
C ALA A 208 2.07 -3.45 -0.28
N MET A 209 1.72 -2.32 0.35
CA MET A 209 0.66 -2.28 1.36
C MET A 209 -0.69 -2.71 0.79
N ALA A 210 -1.07 -2.19 -0.37
CA ALA A 210 -2.33 -2.57 -1.01
C ALA A 210 -2.34 -4.06 -1.41
N ALA A 211 -1.21 -4.59 -1.91
CA ALA A 211 -1.08 -6.02 -2.20
C ALA A 211 -1.23 -6.86 -0.93
N ALA A 212 -0.59 -6.45 0.18
CA ALA A 212 -0.73 -7.12 1.47
C ALA A 212 -2.17 -7.08 1.99
N LEU A 213 -2.87 -5.94 1.88
CA LEU A 213 -4.29 -5.83 2.26
C LEU A 213 -5.19 -6.77 1.45
N CYS A 214 -4.92 -6.94 0.17
CA CYS A 214 -5.68 -7.84 -0.71
C CYS A 214 -5.29 -9.32 -0.57
N SER A 215 -4.12 -9.62 0.02
CA SER A 215 -3.59 -10.98 0.09
C SER A 215 -4.32 -11.83 1.13
N SER A 216 -4.67 -13.07 0.76
CA SER A 216 -5.09 -14.13 1.69
C SER A 216 -3.94 -15.03 2.15
N ASN A 217 -2.73 -14.85 1.60
CA ASN A 217 -1.56 -15.70 1.89
C ASN A 217 -0.63 -15.12 2.94
N ILE A 218 -0.57 -13.78 3.04
CA ILE A 218 0.37 -13.09 3.93
C ILE A 218 0.18 -13.50 5.40
N LYS A 219 1.29 -13.78 6.07
CA LYS A 219 1.37 -14.07 7.50
C LYS A 219 2.24 -13.06 8.24
N ASN A 220 3.33 -12.61 7.61
CA ASN A 220 4.27 -11.68 8.20
C ASN A 220 4.44 -10.45 7.29
N LEU A 221 4.28 -9.27 7.87
CA LEU A 221 4.51 -7.99 7.22
C LEU A 221 5.68 -7.29 7.92
N PHE A 222 6.72 -6.99 7.17
CA PHE A 222 7.91 -6.29 7.68
C PHE A 222 7.90 -4.84 7.21
N THR A 223 8.08 -3.92 8.13
CA THR A 223 8.11 -2.48 7.86
C THR A 223 9.04 -1.76 8.82
N THR A 224 9.25 -0.47 8.60
CA THR A 224 9.87 0.42 9.57
C THR A 224 8.80 1.33 10.19
N ASP A 225 9.16 2.09 11.19
CA ASP A 225 8.32 3.10 11.83
C ASP A 225 8.19 4.40 11.02
N LEU A 226 8.62 4.40 9.74
CA LEU A 226 8.45 5.51 8.79
C LEU A 226 6.97 5.71 8.43
N LEU A 227 6.20 6.20 9.39
CA LEU A 227 4.81 6.55 9.22
C LEU A 227 4.67 8.07 9.33
N LEU A 228 4.00 8.67 8.35
CA LEU A 228 3.50 10.02 8.53
C LEU A 228 2.39 10.00 9.57
N THR A 229 2.25 11.07 10.34
CA THR A 229 1.14 11.23 11.31
C THR A 229 -0.23 11.10 10.65
N GLU A 230 -0.29 11.44 9.36
CA GLU A 230 -1.51 11.34 8.54
C GLU A 230 -1.77 9.90 8.05
N HIS A 231 -0.77 9.01 8.07
CA HIS A 231 -0.91 7.64 7.61
C HIS A 231 -1.66 6.78 8.62
N LEU A 232 -2.33 5.78 8.09
CA LEU A 232 -2.90 4.73 8.92
C LEU A 232 -1.79 3.86 9.51
N ASN A 233 -1.93 3.52 10.78
CA ASN A 233 -1.00 2.62 11.45
C ASN A 233 -1.16 1.20 10.89
N TYR A 234 -0.09 0.68 10.28
CA TYR A 234 -0.11 -0.66 9.66
C TYR A 234 -0.36 -1.77 10.67
N THR A 235 0.14 -1.65 11.89
CA THR A 235 -0.12 -2.65 12.94
C THR A 235 -1.61 -2.78 13.24
N MET A 236 -2.36 -1.67 13.16
CA MET A 236 -3.81 -1.68 13.37
C MET A 236 -4.60 -2.17 12.17
N LEU A 237 -4.09 -1.99 10.95
CA LEU A 237 -4.73 -2.50 9.73
C LEU A 237 -4.63 -4.03 9.60
N PHE A 238 -3.63 -4.65 10.21
CA PHE A 238 -3.31 -6.07 10.09
C PHE A 238 -3.41 -6.85 11.42
N ASN A 239 -4.07 -6.31 12.41
CA ASN A 239 -4.10 -6.82 13.79
C ASN A 239 -4.79 -8.19 13.99
N THR A 240 -5.41 -8.78 12.97
CA THR A 240 -6.27 -9.96 13.13
C THR A 240 -5.66 -11.26 12.61
N ASP A 241 -4.93 -11.22 11.50
CA ASP A 241 -4.46 -12.40 10.77
C ASP A 241 -3.04 -12.29 10.20
N VAL A 242 -2.34 -11.21 10.48
CA VAL A 242 -0.98 -10.93 10.01
C VAL A 242 -0.15 -10.40 11.16
N GLU A 243 1.03 -10.98 11.37
CA GLU A 243 2.01 -10.45 12.30
C GLU A 243 2.79 -9.31 11.64
N VAL A 244 2.80 -8.14 12.27
CA VAL A 244 3.50 -6.96 11.76
C VAL A 244 4.78 -6.74 12.56
N HIS A 245 5.91 -6.87 11.88
CA HIS A 245 7.25 -6.66 12.43
C HIS A 245 7.72 -5.26 12.06
N VAL A 246 7.90 -4.40 13.05
CA VAL A 246 8.35 -3.02 12.87
C VAL A 246 9.80 -2.89 13.31
N MET A 247 10.69 -2.49 12.40
CA MET A 247 12.03 -2.06 12.75
C MET A 247 11.99 -0.58 13.11
N GLU A 248 12.32 -0.26 14.35
CA GLU A 248 12.46 1.13 14.79
C GLU A 248 13.73 1.74 14.22
N LEU A 249 13.59 2.91 13.61
CA LEU A 249 14.70 3.74 13.13
C LEU A 249 14.96 4.82 14.18
N GLY A 250 16.22 5.14 14.41
CA GLY A 250 16.60 6.17 15.36
C GLY A 250 16.09 7.58 14.97
N GLU A 251 16.05 8.48 15.94
CA GLU A 251 15.65 9.89 15.72
C GLU A 251 16.56 10.63 14.73
N ASP A 252 17.75 10.10 14.48
CA ASP A 252 18.75 10.60 13.55
C ASP A 252 18.51 10.12 12.10
N TYR A 253 17.55 9.21 11.86
CA TYR A 253 17.16 8.85 10.49
C TYR A 253 16.46 10.04 9.84
N ILE A 254 16.39 10.02 8.48
CA ILE A 254 15.80 11.12 7.72
C ILE A 254 14.40 11.44 8.29
N PRO A 255 14.18 12.62 8.88
CA PRO A 255 12.90 12.96 9.48
C PRO A 255 11.78 12.90 8.47
N VAL A 256 10.70 12.21 8.80
CA VAL A 256 9.52 12.12 7.93
C VAL A 256 8.66 13.38 8.02
N ILE A 257 8.70 14.05 9.17
CA ILE A 257 7.94 15.29 9.42
C ILE A 257 8.90 16.39 9.92
N PRO A 258 8.93 17.53 9.22
CA PRO A 258 8.32 17.81 7.90
C PRO A 258 8.95 16.97 6.80
N CYS A 259 8.26 16.87 5.64
CA CYS A 259 8.74 16.18 4.44
C CYS A 259 10.23 16.45 4.20
N SER A 260 11.07 15.42 4.19
CA SER A 260 12.52 15.62 4.24
C SER A 260 13.33 14.83 3.21
N TRP A 261 12.67 13.99 2.39
CA TRP A 261 13.33 13.31 1.30
C TRP A 261 13.53 14.25 0.10
N ALA A 262 14.73 14.70 -0.11
CA ALA A 262 15.11 15.55 -1.24
C ALA A 262 15.86 14.78 -2.34
N ASN A 263 16.24 13.53 -2.10
CA ASN A 263 17.00 12.69 -3.03
C ASN A 263 18.36 13.33 -3.40
N THR A 264 19.03 13.97 -2.45
CA THR A 264 20.41 14.48 -2.65
C THR A 264 21.41 13.33 -2.57
N GLU A 265 22.64 13.57 -3.03
CA GLU A 265 23.69 12.57 -2.96
C GLU A 265 24.03 12.19 -1.51
N GLU A 266 24.01 13.17 -0.61
CA GLU A 266 24.21 12.97 0.83
C GLU A 266 23.14 12.07 1.43
N GLN A 267 21.88 12.27 1.03
CA GLN A 267 20.77 11.41 1.51
C GLN A 267 20.85 10.01 0.90
N ARG A 268 21.25 9.87 -0.36
CA ARG A 268 21.49 8.57 -0.99
C ARG A 268 22.59 7.79 -0.29
N GLN A 269 23.70 8.46 0.05
CA GLN A 269 24.79 7.83 0.81
C GLN A 269 24.32 7.51 2.23
N PHE A 270 23.59 8.40 2.87
CA PHE A 270 23.08 8.19 4.22
C PHE A 270 22.22 6.93 4.35
N ILE A 271 21.28 6.68 3.42
CA ILE A 271 20.44 5.47 3.46
C ILE A 271 21.23 4.17 3.22
N LEU A 272 22.43 4.24 2.62
CA LEU A 272 23.34 3.11 2.47
C LEU A 272 24.16 2.85 3.74
N ASP A 273 24.58 3.91 4.44
CA ASP A 273 25.51 3.85 5.56
C ASP A 273 24.82 3.72 6.93
N TYR A 274 23.53 4.01 7.02
CA TYR A 274 22.76 3.92 8.26
C TYR A 274 22.81 2.50 8.84
N ARG A 275 23.05 2.42 10.18
CA ARG A 275 23.24 1.15 10.92
C ARG A 275 22.29 1.03 12.12
#